data_161f0d74a55205d088dff67f04eae1ad
#
_entry.id   161f0d74a55205d088dff67f04eae1ad
#
_cell.length_a   1.000
_cell.length_b   1.000
_cell.length_c   1.000
_cell.angle_alpha   90.00
_cell.angle_beta   90.00
_cell.angle_gamma   90.00
#
_symmetry.space_group_name_H-M   'P 1'
#
loop_
_entity.id
_entity.type
_entity.pdbx_description
1 polymer ?
#
loop_
_entity_poly.entity_id
_entity_poly.type
_entity_poly.pdbx_seq_one_letter_code
_entity_poly.pdbx_strand_id
1 'polypeptide(L)'
;MPVTKELTVLMDDRPSTLGKVCRSIADRGVNILALQSFPIGGKSVTRFIVDKPTTAKTVLVSEGLTYAETEIVQTKILHRPGEIARLASRLGEANININYAYCGLEPGTNAPMVFFGVAEVGKAAQILEQASAAAAKA
;
A
#
# COMPACT_ATOMS: atom_id res chain seq x y z
N MET A 1 -7.43 10.84 -3.53
CA MET A 1 -6.53 10.66 -4.70
C MET A 1 -6.31 9.18 -4.93
N PRO A 2 -6.47 8.70 -6.18
CA PRO A 2 -6.27 7.28 -6.45
C PRO A 2 -4.82 6.83 -6.55
N VAL A 3 -3.86 7.74 -6.40
CA VAL A 3 -2.43 7.43 -6.43
C VAL A 3 -1.81 7.74 -5.09
N THR A 4 -0.94 6.85 -4.59
CA THR A 4 -0.21 7.07 -3.35
C THR A 4 1.23 6.57 -3.49
N LYS A 5 2.09 6.97 -2.56
CA LYS A 5 3.48 6.52 -2.50
C LYS A 5 3.61 5.33 -1.56
N GLU A 6 4.32 4.33 -2.01
CA GLU A 6 4.61 3.12 -1.25
C GLU A 6 6.11 3.07 -0.98
N LEU A 7 6.48 2.73 0.24
CA LEU A 7 7.88 2.50 0.61
C LEU A 7 8.13 1.00 0.66
N THR A 8 9.12 0.53 -0.08
CA THR A 8 9.53 -0.88 -0.08
C THR A 8 10.91 -0.99 0.55
N VAL A 9 11.04 -1.84 1.56
CA VAL A 9 12.25 -1.98 2.36
C VAL A 9 12.67 -3.45 2.38
N LEU A 10 13.96 -3.70 2.20
CA LEU A 10 14.55 -5.01 2.44
C LEU A 10 15.08 -5.05 3.85
N MET A 11 14.70 -6.08 4.61
CA MET A 11 15.13 -6.28 5.99
C MET A 11 15.68 -7.70 6.16
N ASP A 12 16.45 -7.91 7.23
CA ASP A 12 16.84 -9.27 7.59
C ASP A 12 15.60 -10.09 7.98
N ASP A 13 15.49 -11.28 7.44
CA ASP A 13 14.39 -12.21 7.75
C ASP A 13 14.71 -12.96 9.04
N ARG A 14 14.50 -12.29 10.16
CA ARG A 14 14.77 -12.80 11.51
C ARG A 14 13.69 -12.36 12.48
N PRO A 15 13.47 -13.14 13.57
CA PRO A 15 12.55 -12.69 14.61
C PRO A 15 12.91 -11.29 15.11
N SER A 16 11.89 -10.49 15.40
CA SER A 16 11.96 -9.14 15.95
C SER A 16 12.35 -8.02 14.97
N THR A 17 12.83 -8.33 13.77
CA THR A 17 13.26 -7.28 12.82
C THR A 17 12.09 -6.37 12.43
N LEU A 18 10.97 -6.94 12.02
CA LEU A 18 9.80 -6.15 11.61
C LEU A 18 9.27 -5.30 12.78
N GLY A 19 9.14 -5.91 13.94
CA GLY A 19 8.64 -5.20 15.13
C GLY A 19 9.52 -4.03 15.52
N LYS A 20 10.83 -4.19 15.42
CA LYS A 20 11.79 -3.13 15.73
C LYS A 20 11.66 -1.95 14.78
N VAL A 21 11.57 -2.21 13.47
CA VAL A 21 11.41 -1.15 12.47
C VAL A 21 10.09 -0.42 12.67
N CYS A 22 9.00 -1.16 12.87
CA CYS A 22 7.70 -0.56 13.11
C CYS A 22 7.68 0.27 14.41
N ARG A 23 8.40 -0.15 15.45
CA ARG A 23 8.54 0.61 16.69
C ARG A 23 9.26 1.94 16.44
N SER A 24 10.34 1.92 15.68
CA SER A 24 11.08 3.14 15.34
C SER A 24 10.21 4.13 14.55
N ILE A 25 9.39 3.63 13.63
CA ILE A 25 8.44 4.45 12.88
C ILE A 25 7.38 5.05 13.82
N ALA A 26 6.83 4.24 14.71
CA ALA A 26 5.81 4.67 15.68
C ALA A 26 6.35 5.73 16.65
N ASP A 27 7.60 5.58 17.08
CA ASP A 27 8.23 6.50 18.03
C ASP A 27 8.40 7.92 17.44
N ARG A 28 8.35 8.06 16.12
CA ARG A 28 8.39 9.36 15.44
C ARG A 28 6.99 9.85 15.07
N GLY A 29 5.96 9.22 15.61
CA GLY A 29 4.57 9.65 15.41
C GLY A 29 4.01 9.34 14.03
N VAL A 30 4.58 8.37 13.32
CA VAL A 30 4.12 7.96 12.00
C VAL A 30 3.16 6.78 12.15
N ASN A 31 1.99 6.90 11.51
CA ASN A 31 1.00 5.83 11.51
C ASN A 31 1.15 4.98 10.25
N ILE A 32 1.19 3.67 10.41
CA ILE A 32 1.22 2.73 9.30
C ILE A 32 -0.22 2.44 8.90
N LEU A 33 -0.59 2.84 7.69
CA LEU A 33 -1.94 2.69 7.15
C LEU A 33 -2.15 1.31 6.52
N ALA A 34 -1.09 0.76 5.94
CA ALA A 34 -1.10 -0.56 5.32
C ALA A 34 0.30 -1.13 5.30
N LEU A 35 0.38 -2.46 5.35
CA LEU A 35 1.66 -3.16 5.39
C LEU A 35 1.51 -4.52 4.74
N GLN A 36 2.52 -4.90 3.96
CA GLN A 36 2.68 -6.25 3.44
C GLN A 36 4.15 -6.65 3.65
N SER A 37 4.38 -7.84 4.21
CA SER A 37 5.74 -8.32 4.44
C SER A 37 5.81 -9.81 4.16
N PHE A 38 6.85 -10.23 3.43
CA PHE A 38 7.06 -11.63 3.10
C PHE A 38 8.54 -11.92 2.87
N PRO A 39 8.99 -13.17 3.10
CA PRO A 39 10.40 -13.50 2.93
C PRO A 39 10.73 -13.83 1.48
N ILE A 40 11.92 -13.39 1.04
CA ILE A 40 12.51 -13.77 -0.24
C ILE A 40 14.02 -13.95 -0.04
N GLY A 41 14.53 -15.18 -0.21
CA GLY A 41 15.95 -15.45 -0.23
C GLY A 41 16.72 -14.97 1.01
N GLY A 42 16.18 -15.20 2.21
CA GLY A 42 16.82 -14.82 3.46
C GLY A 42 16.59 -13.38 3.89
N LYS A 43 15.88 -12.60 3.09
CA LYS A 43 15.47 -11.25 3.40
C LYS A 43 13.95 -11.18 3.48
N SER A 44 13.44 -10.14 4.15
CA SER A 44 12.02 -9.79 4.09
C SER A 44 11.84 -8.58 3.19
N VAL A 45 10.87 -8.68 2.28
CA VAL A 45 10.40 -7.52 1.50
C VAL A 45 9.20 -6.97 2.25
N THR A 46 9.30 -5.72 2.71
CA THR A 46 8.21 -5.08 3.45
C THR A 46 7.78 -3.82 2.71
N ARG A 47 6.49 -3.72 2.44
CA ARG A 47 5.88 -2.55 1.82
C ARG A 47 5.04 -1.83 2.84
N PHE A 48 5.18 -0.49 2.90
CA PHE A 48 4.46 0.36 3.84
C PHE A 48 3.73 1.47 3.11
N ILE A 49 2.50 1.72 3.55
CA ILE A 49 1.81 2.97 3.28
C ILE A 49 1.70 3.68 4.62
N VAL A 50 2.20 4.91 4.69
CA VAL A 50 2.26 5.66 5.94
C VAL A 50 1.64 7.04 5.77
N ASP A 51 1.21 7.65 6.87
CA ASP A 51 0.60 8.98 6.84
C ASP A 51 1.63 10.11 6.75
N LYS A 52 2.90 9.84 7.09
CA LYS A 52 3.99 10.82 7.06
C LYS A 52 5.21 10.23 6.34
N PRO A 53 5.18 10.17 5.00
CA PRO A 53 6.25 9.52 4.24
C PRO A 53 7.64 10.10 4.47
N THR A 54 7.76 11.43 4.53
CA THR A 54 9.06 12.08 4.73
C THR A 54 9.70 11.68 6.05
N THR A 55 8.92 11.67 7.13
CA THR A 55 9.41 11.25 8.45
C THR A 55 9.78 9.76 8.43
N ALA A 56 8.97 8.91 7.81
CA ALA A 56 9.25 7.49 7.71
C ALA A 56 10.57 7.23 6.96
N LYS A 57 10.82 7.94 5.87
CA LYS A 57 12.09 7.82 5.13
C LYS A 57 13.29 8.15 6.02
N THR A 58 13.20 9.20 6.82
CA THR A 58 14.25 9.59 7.75
C THR A 58 14.52 8.48 8.77
N VAL A 59 13.46 7.87 9.30
CA VAL A 59 13.59 6.74 10.23
C VAL A 59 14.31 5.56 9.58
N LEU A 60 13.89 5.19 8.35
CA LEU A 60 14.51 4.06 7.65
C LEU A 60 16.01 4.27 7.43
N VAL A 61 16.40 5.49 7.04
CA VAL A 61 17.82 5.84 6.88
C VAL A 61 18.56 5.72 8.21
N SER A 62 17.98 6.20 9.30
CA SER A 62 18.60 6.14 10.62
C SER A 62 18.76 4.71 11.13
N GLU A 63 17.93 3.79 10.67
CA GLU A 63 18.02 2.36 10.98
C GLU A 63 18.99 1.62 10.04
N GLY A 64 19.66 2.34 9.15
CA GLY A 64 20.59 1.74 8.19
C GLY A 64 19.92 0.96 7.07
N LEU A 65 18.65 1.23 6.80
CA LEU A 65 17.87 0.53 5.78
C LEU A 65 17.78 1.36 4.50
N THR A 66 17.88 0.68 3.36
CA THR A 66 17.58 1.29 2.07
C THR A 66 16.13 1.07 1.74
N TYR A 67 15.55 2.02 1.01
CA TYR A 67 14.16 1.93 0.60
C TYR A 67 14.00 2.33 -0.87
N ALA A 68 12.92 1.85 -1.48
CA ALA A 68 12.45 2.34 -2.77
C ALA A 68 11.08 2.99 -2.56
N GLU A 69 10.85 4.11 -3.24
CA GLU A 69 9.55 4.77 -3.24
C GLU A 69 8.89 4.57 -4.59
N THR A 70 7.68 4.05 -4.61
CA THR A 70 6.97 3.69 -5.82
C THR A 70 5.55 4.25 -5.76
N GLU A 71 5.06 4.74 -6.90
CA GLU A 71 3.64 5.09 -7.00
C GLU A 71 2.82 3.84 -7.23
N ILE A 72 1.75 3.71 -6.47
CA ILE A 72 0.75 2.64 -6.61
C ILE A 72 -0.63 3.25 -6.59
N VAL A 73 -1.64 2.45 -6.89
CA VAL A 73 -3.03 2.92 -6.88
C VAL A 73 -3.77 2.42 -5.65
N GLN A 74 -4.71 3.24 -5.20
CA GLN A 74 -5.50 2.96 -4.01
C GLN A 74 -6.95 3.36 -4.25
N THR A 75 -7.86 2.69 -3.56
CA THR A 75 -9.27 3.10 -3.58
C THR A 75 -9.97 2.61 -2.32
N LYS A 76 -11.01 3.34 -1.91
CA LYS A 76 -11.88 2.90 -0.82
C LYS A 76 -12.68 1.69 -1.27
N ILE A 77 -12.92 0.78 -0.34
CA ILE A 77 -13.76 -0.38 -0.59
C ILE A 77 -14.92 -0.37 0.41
N LEU A 78 -16.10 -0.73 -0.07
CA LEU A 78 -17.22 -0.99 0.81
C LEU A 78 -16.99 -2.36 1.47
N HIS A 79 -17.29 -2.46 2.75
CA HIS A 79 -17.08 -3.72 3.48
C HIS A 79 -18.24 -4.69 3.19
N ARG A 80 -18.19 -5.33 2.02
CA ARG A 80 -19.19 -6.31 1.58
C ARG A 80 -18.57 -7.30 0.60
N PRO A 81 -19.15 -8.50 0.46
CA PRO A 81 -18.63 -9.47 -0.50
C PRO A 81 -18.64 -8.92 -1.93
N GLY A 82 -17.57 -9.22 -2.67
CA GLY A 82 -17.45 -8.87 -4.08
C GLY A 82 -16.81 -7.54 -4.40
N GLU A 83 -16.54 -6.68 -3.42
CA GLU A 83 -15.96 -5.36 -3.70
C GLU A 83 -14.56 -5.43 -4.31
N ILE A 84 -13.67 -6.25 -3.74
CA ILE A 84 -12.33 -6.40 -4.31
C ILE A 84 -12.43 -7.10 -5.68
N ALA A 85 -13.31 -8.07 -5.82
CA ALA A 85 -13.53 -8.74 -7.10
C ALA A 85 -13.97 -7.75 -8.18
N ARG A 86 -14.87 -6.83 -7.84
CA ARG A 86 -15.35 -5.80 -8.78
C ARG A 86 -14.20 -4.90 -9.25
N LEU A 87 -13.40 -4.41 -8.32
CA LEU A 87 -12.29 -3.51 -8.64
C LEU A 87 -11.18 -4.21 -9.43
N ALA A 88 -10.79 -5.40 -9.00
CA ALA A 88 -9.78 -6.18 -9.68
C ALA A 88 -10.23 -6.57 -11.09
N SER A 89 -11.50 -6.92 -11.25
CA SER A 89 -12.06 -7.25 -12.57
C SER A 89 -12.06 -6.05 -13.52
N ARG A 90 -12.34 -4.85 -13.01
CA ARG A 90 -12.28 -3.64 -13.82
C ARG A 90 -10.87 -3.38 -14.36
N LEU A 91 -9.86 -3.59 -13.53
CA LEU A 91 -8.46 -3.49 -13.96
C LEU A 91 -8.13 -4.56 -15.00
N GLY A 92 -8.56 -5.80 -14.78
CA GLY A 92 -8.33 -6.89 -15.70
C GLY A 92 -8.99 -6.69 -17.07
N GLU A 93 -10.22 -6.17 -17.10
CA GLU A 93 -10.92 -5.83 -18.33
C GLU A 93 -10.17 -4.79 -19.16
N ALA A 94 -9.41 -3.93 -18.50
CA ALA A 94 -8.56 -2.93 -19.15
C ALA A 94 -7.14 -3.46 -19.45
N ASN A 95 -6.94 -4.77 -19.29
CA ASN A 95 -5.66 -5.44 -19.51
C ASN A 95 -4.53 -4.92 -18.62
N ILE A 96 -4.88 -4.52 -17.40
CA ILE A 96 -3.89 -4.10 -16.39
C ILE A 96 -3.64 -5.27 -15.45
N ASN A 97 -2.38 -5.75 -15.40
CA ASN A 97 -2.00 -6.80 -14.48
C ASN A 97 -1.80 -6.22 -13.08
N ILE A 98 -2.32 -6.91 -12.09
CA ILE A 98 -2.09 -6.58 -10.68
C ILE A 98 -0.88 -7.40 -10.24
N ASN A 99 0.23 -6.71 -9.97
CA ASN A 99 1.46 -7.37 -9.56
C ASN A 99 1.40 -7.83 -8.10
N TYR A 100 0.73 -7.07 -7.27
CA TYR A 100 0.47 -7.41 -5.87
C TYR A 100 -0.64 -6.52 -5.33
N ALA A 101 -1.26 -6.95 -4.25
CA ALA A 101 -2.34 -6.19 -3.63
C ALA A 101 -2.35 -6.44 -2.12
N TYR A 102 -2.80 -5.45 -1.38
CA TYR A 102 -3.04 -5.58 0.05
C TYR A 102 -4.03 -4.53 0.52
N CYS A 103 -4.54 -4.70 1.71
CA CYS A 103 -5.55 -3.82 2.28
C CYS A 103 -4.99 -3.02 3.44
N GLY A 104 -5.66 -1.94 3.77
CA GLY A 104 -5.30 -1.07 4.89
C GLY A 104 -6.39 -0.05 5.14
N LEU A 105 -5.99 1.11 5.64
CA LEU A 105 -6.92 2.14 6.09
C LEU A 105 -6.64 3.48 5.43
N GLU A 106 -7.68 4.28 5.26
CA GLU A 106 -7.57 5.67 4.85
C GLU A 106 -7.16 6.53 6.06
N PRO A 107 -6.23 7.48 5.90
CA PRO A 107 -5.86 8.35 7.00
C PRO A 107 -7.04 9.20 7.44
N GLY A 108 -7.21 9.32 8.76
CA GLY A 108 -8.20 10.18 9.40
C GLY A 108 -9.59 9.57 9.53
N THR A 109 -10.06 8.80 8.55
CA THR A 109 -11.41 8.24 8.56
C THR A 109 -11.46 6.79 9.02
N ASN A 110 -10.33 6.07 8.94
CA ASN A 110 -10.23 4.63 9.18
C ASN A 110 -11.10 3.80 8.21
N ALA A 111 -11.48 4.37 7.07
CA ALA A 111 -12.23 3.63 6.05
C ALA A 111 -11.34 2.57 5.40
N PRO A 112 -11.89 1.37 5.09
CA PRO A 112 -11.11 0.34 4.42
C PRO A 112 -10.64 0.79 3.04
N MET A 113 -9.38 0.46 2.73
CA MET A 113 -8.74 0.75 1.45
C MET A 113 -8.14 -0.51 0.87
N VAL A 114 -8.06 -0.59 -0.45
CA VAL A 114 -7.24 -1.58 -1.14
C VAL A 114 -6.16 -0.87 -1.95
N PHE A 115 -4.98 -1.46 -1.98
CA PHE A 115 -3.81 -0.94 -2.68
C PHE A 115 -3.38 -1.96 -3.73
N PHE A 116 -3.15 -1.49 -4.96
CA PHE A 116 -2.71 -2.35 -6.05
C PHE A 116 -1.38 -1.84 -6.60
N GLY A 117 -0.40 -2.73 -6.66
CA GLY A 117 0.86 -2.47 -7.37
C GLY A 117 0.67 -2.84 -8.83
N VAL A 118 0.79 -1.85 -9.72
CA VAL A 118 0.56 -2.00 -11.15
C VAL A 118 1.64 -1.23 -11.92
N ALA A 119 1.90 -1.63 -13.17
CA ALA A 119 2.87 -0.94 -14.02
C ALA A 119 2.30 0.36 -14.58
N GLU A 120 1.03 0.36 -14.99
CA GLU A 120 0.38 1.50 -15.62
C GLU A 120 -0.46 2.30 -14.62
N VAL A 121 0.20 3.03 -13.75
CA VAL A 121 -0.43 3.73 -12.61
C VAL A 121 -1.50 4.74 -13.08
N GLY A 122 -1.19 5.56 -14.10
CA GLY A 122 -2.15 6.56 -14.59
C GLY A 122 -3.43 5.96 -15.13
N LYS A 123 -3.33 4.91 -15.93
CA LYS A 123 -4.46 4.21 -16.50
C LYS A 123 -5.30 3.53 -15.42
N ALA A 124 -4.62 2.85 -14.49
CA ALA A 124 -5.29 2.18 -13.37
C ALA A 124 -6.03 3.19 -12.49
N ALA A 125 -5.42 4.34 -12.22
CA ALA A 125 -6.04 5.40 -11.42
C ALA A 125 -7.35 5.88 -12.03
N GLN A 126 -7.39 6.09 -13.35
CA GLN A 126 -8.61 6.49 -14.06
C GLN A 126 -9.71 5.44 -13.92
N ILE A 127 -9.35 4.18 -14.08
CA ILE A 127 -10.30 3.07 -13.99
C ILE A 127 -10.89 2.98 -12.59
N LEU A 128 -10.05 3.08 -11.55
CA LEU A 128 -10.52 3.03 -10.16
C LEU A 128 -11.39 4.23 -9.82
N GLU A 129 -11.08 5.41 -10.35
CA GLU A 129 -11.89 6.60 -10.17
C GLU A 129 -13.28 6.43 -10.78
N GLN A 130 -13.36 5.88 -12.00
CA GLN A 130 -14.62 5.57 -12.66
C GLN A 130 -15.43 4.52 -11.89
N ALA A 131 -14.76 3.50 -11.37
CA ALA A 131 -15.40 2.45 -10.58
C ALA A 131 -15.98 3.00 -9.27
N SER A 132 -15.28 3.92 -8.61
CA SER A 132 -15.75 4.58 -7.39
C SER A 132 -16.97 5.47 -7.68
N ALA A 133 -16.94 6.23 -8.77
CA ALA A 133 -18.08 7.06 -9.18
C ALA A 133 -19.31 6.20 -9.49
N ALA A 134 -19.12 5.07 -10.15
CA ALA A 134 -20.22 4.14 -10.45
C ALA A 134 -20.82 3.56 -9.16
N ALA A 135 -19.98 3.19 -8.20
CA ALA A 135 -20.43 2.66 -6.90
C ALA A 135 -21.22 3.71 -6.10
N ALA A 136 -20.78 4.98 -6.16
CA ALA A 136 -21.47 6.07 -5.46
C ALA A 136 -22.87 6.35 -6.02
N LYS A 137 -23.12 6.00 -7.29
CA LYS A 137 -24.42 6.17 -7.95
C LYS A 137 -25.35 4.97 -7.76
N ALA A 138 -24.81 3.88 -7.30
CA ALA A 138 -25.57 2.67 -7.04
C ALA A 138 -26.15 2.71 -5.61
#